data_14f170bee41f5f283aa7a0a4ec4aaece
#
_entry.id   14f170bee41f5f283aa7a0a4ec4aaece
#
_cell.length_a   1.000
_cell.length_b   1.000
_cell.length_c   1.000
_cell.angle_alpha   90.00
_cell.angle_beta   90.00
_cell.angle_gamma   90.00
#
_symmetry.space_group_name_H-M   'P 1'
#
loop_
_entity.id
_entity.type
_entity.pdbx_description
1 polymer ?
#
loop_
_entity_poly.entity_id
_entity_poly.type
_entity_poly.pdbx_seq_one_letter_code
_entity_poly.pdbx_strand_id
1 'polypeptide(L)'
;TADNDLIVLDMGTGFVPLGNALLKENNPPKSAYVFISHFHWDHIIGYLGFTPFFLKDFICHIYGKQDKLSMEEIFGHLHNYTFWPVEIPMYQAELNLNTFPENGLKISDSVKISACKHGHPNGANSYRIELGDKIIVYSTDLEHPENHLNPNVIDIARDADVLIIDSQFTEEQLSIHKGWGHSSWQQCVAVSQQANIKQLVLYHHSPTNDDKAIRAIEKDAQAEFPNTIAARQGMEIKLPI
;
A
#
# COMPACT_ATOMS: atom_id res chain seq x y z
N THR A 1 -2.29 12.96 -9.49
CA THR A 1 -1.38 13.28 -10.61
C THR A 1 -1.69 14.65 -11.19
N ALA A 2 -0.86 15.15 -12.12
CA ALA A 2 -1.12 16.41 -12.84
C ALA A 2 -2.41 16.34 -13.67
N ASP A 3 -2.79 15.15 -14.12
CA ASP A 3 -4.01 14.90 -14.89
C ASP A 3 -5.25 14.64 -14.01
N ASN A 4 -5.14 14.92 -12.71
CA ASN A 4 -6.16 14.67 -11.69
C ASN A 4 -6.52 13.17 -11.51
N ASP A 5 -5.60 12.25 -11.85
CA ASP A 5 -5.79 10.84 -11.55
C ASP A 5 -5.43 10.54 -10.10
N LEU A 6 -6.13 9.60 -9.51
CA LEU A 6 -5.85 9.09 -8.18
C LEU A 6 -4.92 7.87 -8.25
N ILE A 7 -3.87 7.85 -7.44
CA ILE A 7 -3.06 6.65 -7.20
C ILE A 7 -3.40 6.12 -5.82
N VAL A 8 -3.74 4.84 -5.74
CA VAL A 8 -4.14 4.17 -4.49
C VAL A 8 -3.25 2.95 -4.27
N LEU A 9 -2.84 2.76 -3.05
CA LEU A 9 -2.05 1.62 -2.60
C LEU A 9 -2.93 0.78 -1.67
N ASP A 10 -3.28 -0.41 -2.14
CA ASP A 10 -4.26 -1.32 -1.58
C ASP A 10 -5.71 -0.79 -1.50
N MET A 11 -6.64 -1.68 -1.24
CA MET A 11 -8.07 -1.43 -1.10
C MET A 11 -8.59 -1.96 0.24
N GLY A 12 -7.85 -1.75 1.33
CA GLY A 12 -8.28 -2.10 2.67
C GLY A 12 -9.49 -1.28 3.11
N THR A 13 -9.83 -1.34 4.39
CA THR A 13 -11.01 -0.65 4.94
C THR A 13 -11.01 0.87 4.71
N GLY A 14 -9.83 1.49 4.55
CA GLY A 14 -9.67 2.91 4.21
C GLY A 14 -10.17 3.29 2.82
N PHE A 15 -10.35 2.33 1.92
CA PHE A 15 -10.84 2.60 0.56
C PHE A 15 -12.31 3.07 0.55
N VAL A 16 -13.14 2.59 1.48
CA VAL A 16 -14.54 3.01 1.61
C VAL A 16 -14.68 4.49 1.98
N PRO A 17 -14.04 5.01 3.06
CA PRO A 17 -14.11 6.44 3.37
C PRO A 17 -13.44 7.31 2.31
N LEU A 18 -12.41 6.83 1.60
CA LEU A 18 -11.85 7.53 0.44
C LEU A 18 -12.92 7.75 -0.63
N GLY A 19 -13.65 6.71 -1.03
CA GLY A 19 -14.74 6.83 -2.00
C GLY A 19 -15.79 7.86 -1.58
N ASN A 20 -16.19 7.84 -0.31
CA ASN A 20 -17.14 8.79 0.25
C ASN A 20 -16.60 10.23 0.30
N ALA A 21 -15.30 10.43 0.45
CA ALA A 21 -14.67 11.74 0.41
C ALA A 21 -14.65 12.28 -1.03
N LEU A 22 -14.27 11.46 -2.00
CA LEU A 22 -14.25 11.82 -3.42
C LEU A 22 -15.61 12.33 -3.93
N LEU A 23 -16.71 11.70 -3.50
CA LEU A 23 -18.07 12.13 -3.87
C LEU A 23 -18.44 13.55 -3.36
N LYS A 24 -17.67 14.09 -2.42
CA LYS A 24 -17.92 15.44 -1.87
C LYS A 24 -17.03 16.52 -2.51
N GLU A 25 -16.08 16.13 -3.34
CA GLU A 25 -15.21 17.08 -4.03
C GLU A 25 -15.95 17.77 -5.16
N ASN A 26 -15.63 19.05 -5.39
CA ASN A 26 -16.20 19.82 -6.50
C ASN A 26 -15.70 19.35 -7.86
N ASN A 27 -14.49 18.78 -7.92
CA ASN A 27 -13.88 18.24 -9.13
C ASN A 27 -13.16 16.92 -8.79
N PRO A 28 -13.91 15.83 -8.54
CA PRO A 28 -13.33 14.56 -8.17
C PRO A 28 -12.49 13.97 -9.31
N PRO A 29 -11.47 13.16 -9.00
CA PRO A 29 -10.80 12.34 -9.99
C PRO A 29 -11.80 11.48 -10.74
N LYS A 30 -11.63 11.37 -12.07
CA LYS A 30 -12.46 10.49 -12.93
C LYS A 30 -11.81 9.14 -13.15
N SER A 31 -10.56 8.99 -12.77
CA SER A 31 -9.83 7.73 -12.85
C SER A 31 -9.02 7.47 -11.60
N ALA A 32 -8.86 6.18 -11.30
CA ALA A 32 -7.98 5.69 -10.26
C ALA A 32 -7.08 4.57 -10.78
N TYR A 33 -5.82 4.61 -10.35
CA TYR A 33 -4.85 3.53 -10.52
C TYR A 33 -4.58 2.91 -9.16
N VAL A 34 -5.03 1.68 -8.97
CA VAL A 34 -4.92 0.95 -7.71
C VAL A 34 -3.83 -0.10 -7.85
N PHE A 35 -2.88 -0.13 -6.91
CA PHE A 35 -1.79 -1.09 -6.87
C PHE A 35 -1.94 -1.94 -5.62
N ILE A 36 -2.20 -3.25 -5.80
CA ILE A 36 -2.44 -4.19 -4.71
C ILE A 36 -1.12 -4.86 -4.35
N SER A 37 -0.71 -4.69 -3.09
CA SER A 37 0.49 -5.34 -2.56
C SER A 37 0.35 -6.86 -2.56
N HIS A 38 -0.77 -7.36 -2.05
CA HIS A 38 -1.18 -8.76 -2.03
C HIS A 38 -2.68 -8.89 -1.72
N PHE A 39 -3.22 -10.12 -1.73
CA PHE A 39 -4.67 -10.35 -1.70
C PHE A 39 -5.19 -10.88 -0.35
N HIS A 40 -4.55 -10.55 0.79
CA HIS A 40 -5.17 -10.76 2.08
C HIS A 40 -6.36 -9.81 2.28
N TRP A 41 -7.32 -10.21 3.10
CA TRP A 41 -8.60 -9.52 3.24
C TRP A 41 -8.47 -8.06 3.65
N ASP A 42 -7.57 -7.75 4.56
CA ASP A 42 -7.32 -6.39 5.07
C ASP A 42 -6.77 -5.44 4.01
N HIS A 43 -6.25 -5.96 2.88
CA HIS A 43 -5.77 -5.16 1.75
C HIS A 43 -6.78 -5.03 0.60
N ILE A 44 -7.89 -5.79 0.61
CA ILE A 44 -8.83 -5.82 -0.52
C ILE A 44 -10.29 -5.65 -0.12
N ILE A 45 -10.66 -5.80 1.16
CA ILE A 45 -12.07 -5.84 1.59
C ILE A 45 -12.83 -4.52 1.32
N GLY A 46 -12.15 -3.39 1.29
CA GLY A 46 -12.76 -2.09 1.00
C GLY A 46 -13.23 -1.93 -0.44
N TYR A 47 -12.74 -2.76 -1.37
CA TYR A 47 -13.19 -2.81 -2.75
C TYR A 47 -14.73 -2.93 -2.85
N LEU A 48 -15.33 -3.80 -2.05
CA LEU A 48 -16.76 -4.07 -2.08
C LEU A 48 -17.63 -2.84 -1.75
N GLY A 49 -17.12 -1.93 -0.93
CA GLY A 49 -17.85 -0.74 -0.48
C GLY A 49 -17.45 0.57 -1.15
N PHE A 50 -16.67 0.54 -2.22
CA PHE A 50 -16.18 1.75 -2.88
C PHE A 50 -17.25 2.38 -3.78
N THR A 51 -17.90 3.43 -3.28
CA THR A 51 -19.03 4.08 -3.91
C THR A 51 -18.78 4.63 -5.33
N PRO A 52 -17.56 5.11 -5.71
CA PRO A 52 -17.31 5.54 -7.10
C PRO A 52 -17.49 4.45 -8.16
N PHE A 53 -17.49 3.16 -7.81
CA PHE A 53 -17.80 2.09 -8.78
C PHE A 53 -19.23 2.14 -9.34
N PHE A 54 -20.12 2.87 -8.69
CA PHE A 54 -21.48 3.11 -9.19
C PHE A 54 -21.61 4.38 -10.04
N LEU A 55 -20.51 5.07 -10.34
CA LEU A 55 -20.49 6.25 -11.23
C LEU A 55 -20.15 5.82 -12.66
N LYS A 56 -21.00 6.22 -13.62
CA LYS A 56 -20.87 5.83 -15.02
C LYS A 56 -19.58 6.31 -15.72
N ASP A 57 -19.04 7.46 -15.28
CA ASP A 57 -17.88 8.08 -15.91
C ASP A 57 -16.58 7.86 -15.10
N PHE A 58 -16.60 6.92 -14.15
CA PHE A 58 -15.42 6.58 -13.37
C PHE A 58 -14.68 5.39 -13.99
N ILE A 59 -13.36 5.50 -14.11
CA ILE A 59 -12.50 4.43 -14.63
C ILE A 59 -11.55 3.99 -13.51
N CYS A 60 -11.48 2.70 -13.25
CA CYS A 60 -10.56 2.15 -12.25
C CYS A 60 -9.65 1.09 -12.88
N HIS A 61 -8.35 1.37 -12.89
CA HIS A 61 -7.32 0.43 -13.30
C HIS A 61 -6.74 -0.23 -12.06
N ILE A 62 -7.01 -1.51 -11.87
CA ILE A 62 -6.55 -2.28 -10.71
C ILE A 62 -5.40 -3.18 -11.16
N TYR A 63 -4.25 -3.02 -10.53
CA TYR A 63 -3.04 -3.79 -10.79
C TYR A 63 -2.66 -4.62 -9.57
N GLY A 64 -2.39 -5.89 -9.78
CA GLY A 64 -1.86 -6.79 -8.77
C GLY A 64 -1.05 -7.91 -9.41
N LYS A 65 -0.38 -8.70 -8.62
CA LYS A 65 0.36 -9.86 -9.10
C LYS A 65 0.22 -11.01 -8.11
N GLN A 66 -0.20 -12.15 -8.63
CA GLN A 66 -0.33 -13.39 -7.88
C GLN A 66 0.04 -14.56 -8.80
N ASP A 67 0.71 -15.57 -8.23
CA ASP A 67 1.29 -16.65 -9.04
C ASP A 67 0.28 -17.76 -9.38
N LYS A 68 -0.86 -17.87 -8.67
CA LYS A 68 -1.78 -19.02 -8.75
C LYS A 68 -3.12 -18.73 -9.43
N LEU A 69 -3.62 -17.50 -9.31
CA LEU A 69 -4.93 -17.09 -9.80
C LEU A 69 -4.80 -15.85 -10.67
N SER A 70 -5.62 -15.73 -11.70
CA SER A 70 -5.74 -14.48 -12.46
C SER A 70 -6.46 -13.40 -11.64
N MET A 71 -6.35 -12.16 -12.06
CA MET A 71 -7.05 -11.04 -11.43
C MET A 71 -8.56 -11.25 -11.48
N GLU A 72 -9.09 -11.76 -12.60
CA GLU A 72 -10.50 -12.05 -12.79
C GLU A 72 -11.00 -13.15 -11.84
N GLU A 73 -10.21 -14.21 -11.62
CA GLU A 73 -10.55 -15.26 -10.67
C GLU A 73 -10.59 -14.73 -9.24
N ILE A 74 -9.59 -13.93 -8.82
CA ILE A 74 -9.53 -13.34 -7.49
C ILE A 74 -10.75 -12.46 -7.23
N PHE A 75 -11.04 -11.52 -8.15
CA PHE A 75 -12.19 -10.63 -8.01
C PHE A 75 -13.52 -11.36 -8.15
N GLY A 76 -13.59 -12.41 -8.97
CA GLY A 76 -14.74 -13.30 -9.04
C GLY A 76 -15.06 -13.98 -7.70
N HIS A 77 -14.05 -14.38 -6.93
CA HIS A 77 -14.25 -14.92 -5.57
C HIS A 77 -14.81 -13.87 -4.59
N LEU A 78 -14.43 -12.59 -4.72
CA LEU A 78 -14.97 -11.52 -3.87
C LEU A 78 -16.47 -11.29 -4.12
N HIS A 79 -16.94 -11.54 -5.35
CA HIS A 79 -18.34 -11.40 -5.77
C HIS A 79 -19.17 -12.69 -5.58
N ASN A 80 -18.75 -13.57 -4.68
CA ASN A 80 -19.58 -14.73 -4.34
C ASN A 80 -20.89 -14.28 -3.68
N TYR A 81 -22.02 -14.61 -4.29
CA TYR A 81 -23.35 -14.18 -3.87
C TYR A 81 -23.68 -14.45 -2.39
N THR A 82 -23.08 -15.49 -1.81
CA THR A 82 -23.26 -15.81 -0.38
C THR A 82 -22.71 -14.70 0.53
N PHE A 83 -21.65 -14.04 0.10
CA PHE A 83 -20.95 -13.02 0.89
C PHE A 83 -21.22 -11.61 0.38
N TRP A 84 -21.42 -11.44 -0.93
CA TRP A 84 -21.66 -10.16 -1.57
C TRP A 84 -22.59 -10.29 -2.76
N PRO A 85 -23.82 -9.72 -2.71
CA PRO A 85 -24.85 -9.93 -3.72
C PRO A 85 -24.71 -9.03 -4.96
N VAL A 86 -23.78 -8.07 -4.95
CA VAL A 86 -23.51 -7.20 -6.10
C VAL A 86 -22.53 -7.89 -7.04
N GLU A 87 -22.92 -8.11 -8.28
CA GLU A 87 -22.05 -8.68 -9.31
C GLU A 87 -21.24 -7.57 -10.01
N ILE A 88 -20.06 -7.90 -10.55
CA ILE A 88 -19.22 -6.92 -11.27
C ILE A 88 -19.98 -6.16 -12.36
N PRO A 89 -20.83 -6.80 -13.19
CA PRO A 89 -21.61 -6.09 -14.21
C PRO A 89 -22.64 -5.09 -13.66
N MET A 90 -22.92 -5.10 -12.36
CA MET A 90 -23.80 -4.12 -11.73
C MET A 90 -23.11 -2.78 -11.45
N TYR A 91 -21.77 -2.75 -11.44
CA TYR A 91 -21.02 -1.51 -11.36
C TYR A 91 -21.16 -0.73 -12.68
N GLN A 92 -21.24 0.59 -12.58
CA GLN A 92 -21.35 1.47 -13.75
C GLN A 92 -19.99 1.98 -14.21
N ALA A 93 -19.00 1.94 -13.32
CA ALA A 93 -17.63 2.29 -13.62
C ALA A 93 -16.98 1.26 -14.56
N GLU A 94 -16.05 1.72 -15.37
CA GLU A 94 -15.16 0.84 -16.12
C GLU A 94 -14.08 0.27 -15.19
N LEU A 95 -14.09 -1.04 -14.96
CA LEU A 95 -13.11 -1.73 -14.11
C LEU A 95 -12.14 -2.51 -15.00
N ASN A 96 -10.88 -2.12 -14.98
CA ASN A 96 -9.79 -2.77 -15.71
C ASN A 96 -8.91 -3.56 -14.74
N LEU A 97 -9.08 -4.89 -14.71
CA LEU A 97 -8.28 -5.80 -13.89
C LEU A 97 -7.00 -6.16 -14.65
N ASN A 98 -5.84 -5.90 -14.08
CA ASN A 98 -4.56 -6.04 -14.77
C ASN A 98 -3.53 -6.76 -13.90
N THR A 99 -2.74 -7.64 -14.52
CA THR A 99 -1.50 -8.11 -13.91
C THR A 99 -0.45 -7.01 -14.00
N PHE A 100 0.23 -6.70 -12.87
CA PHE A 100 1.28 -5.70 -12.86
C PHE A 100 2.46 -6.14 -13.75
N PRO A 101 2.92 -5.31 -14.72
CA PRO A 101 3.94 -5.70 -15.68
C PRO A 101 5.34 -5.78 -15.04
N GLU A 102 6.15 -6.77 -15.46
CA GLU A 102 7.51 -7.03 -14.97
C GLU A 102 8.44 -5.81 -15.09
N ASN A 103 8.31 -5.06 -16.17
CA ASN A 103 9.19 -3.91 -16.47
C ASN A 103 8.67 -2.59 -15.89
N GLY A 104 7.70 -2.66 -14.96
CA GLY A 104 7.05 -1.48 -14.41
C GLY A 104 5.99 -0.89 -15.34
N LEU A 105 5.29 0.12 -14.86
CA LEU A 105 4.20 0.80 -15.54
C LEU A 105 4.49 2.29 -15.66
N LYS A 106 4.34 2.84 -16.86
CA LYS A 106 4.32 4.29 -17.10
C LYS A 106 2.87 4.73 -17.29
N ILE A 107 2.34 5.50 -16.34
CA ILE A 107 0.99 6.06 -16.43
C ILE A 107 1.01 7.32 -17.29
N SER A 108 2.01 8.21 -17.10
CA SER A 108 2.24 9.42 -17.88
C SER A 108 3.74 9.72 -17.95
N ASP A 109 4.12 10.82 -18.59
CA ASP A 109 5.53 11.23 -18.64
C ASP A 109 6.10 11.57 -17.27
N SER A 110 5.25 12.00 -16.33
CA SER A 110 5.62 12.35 -14.96
C SER A 110 5.32 11.28 -13.91
N VAL A 111 4.70 10.14 -14.31
CA VAL A 111 4.27 9.10 -13.35
C VAL A 111 4.75 7.72 -13.82
N LYS A 112 5.65 7.14 -13.02
CA LYS A 112 6.15 5.78 -13.23
C LYS A 112 6.01 4.96 -11.97
N ILE A 113 5.64 3.69 -12.14
CA ILE A 113 5.50 2.72 -11.06
C ILE A 113 6.41 1.53 -11.32
N SER A 114 7.19 1.15 -10.34
CA SER A 114 7.94 -0.10 -10.33
C SER A 114 7.59 -0.92 -9.11
N ALA A 115 7.84 -2.23 -9.16
CA ALA A 115 7.54 -3.13 -8.05
C ALA A 115 8.65 -4.14 -7.83
N CYS A 116 8.79 -4.63 -6.60
CA CYS A 116 9.61 -5.79 -6.29
C CYS A 116 8.84 -6.73 -5.35
N LYS A 117 9.06 -8.04 -5.54
CA LYS A 117 8.51 -9.06 -4.64
C LYS A 117 9.35 -9.17 -3.37
N HIS A 118 8.69 -9.36 -2.22
CA HIS A 118 9.34 -9.59 -0.94
C HIS A 118 8.70 -10.73 -0.14
N GLY A 119 9.29 -11.05 1.04
CA GLY A 119 8.85 -12.13 1.91
C GLY A 119 7.55 -11.79 2.63
N HIS A 120 6.53 -12.62 2.41
CA HIS A 120 5.26 -12.65 3.12
C HIS A 120 4.55 -13.98 2.81
N PRO A 121 3.69 -14.55 3.67
CA PRO A 121 2.86 -15.69 3.31
C PRO A 121 2.09 -15.45 1.99
N ASN A 122 2.25 -16.35 1.01
CA ASN A 122 1.79 -16.21 -0.38
C ASN A 122 2.48 -15.12 -1.21
N GLY A 123 3.47 -14.40 -0.67
CA GLY A 123 4.19 -13.32 -1.32
C GLY A 123 3.44 -11.98 -1.30
N ALA A 124 4.20 -10.89 -1.26
CA ALA A 124 3.69 -9.53 -1.40
C ALA A 124 4.63 -8.70 -2.28
N ASN A 125 4.18 -7.53 -2.72
CA ASN A 125 4.94 -6.63 -3.56
C ASN A 125 5.08 -5.26 -2.89
N SER A 126 6.30 -4.72 -2.93
CA SER A 126 6.54 -3.30 -2.67
C SER A 126 6.38 -2.53 -3.98
N TYR A 127 5.87 -1.30 -3.88
CA TYR A 127 5.73 -0.38 -5.00
C TYR A 127 6.55 0.88 -4.80
N ARG A 128 7.23 1.32 -5.86
CA ARG A 128 7.89 2.61 -5.97
C ARG A 128 7.14 3.47 -6.97
N ILE A 129 6.68 4.61 -6.52
CA ILE A 129 5.93 5.59 -7.29
C ILE A 129 6.83 6.82 -7.51
N GLU A 130 7.18 7.07 -8.76
CA GLU A 130 7.89 8.27 -9.18
C GLU A 130 6.88 9.29 -9.73
N LEU A 131 6.77 10.44 -9.06
CA LEU A 131 5.88 11.55 -9.39
C LEU A 131 6.72 12.80 -9.70
N GLY A 132 7.13 12.96 -10.96
CA GLY A 132 8.11 13.98 -11.35
C GLY A 132 9.45 13.75 -10.65
N ASP A 133 9.84 14.67 -9.77
CA ASP A 133 11.05 14.58 -8.94
C ASP A 133 10.85 13.93 -7.56
N LYS A 134 9.62 13.53 -7.23
CA LYS A 134 9.26 12.93 -5.95
C LYS A 134 9.15 11.41 -6.03
N ILE A 135 9.59 10.74 -5.00
CA ILE A 135 9.60 9.29 -4.90
C ILE A 135 8.92 8.85 -3.63
N ILE A 136 7.87 8.04 -3.77
CA ILE A 136 7.16 7.41 -2.67
C ILE A 136 7.33 5.90 -2.81
N VAL A 137 7.66 5.24 -1.70
CA VAL A 137 7.74 3.77 -1.66
C VAL A 137 6.77 3.23 -0.62
N TYR A 138 6.03 2.19 -1.02
CA TYR A 138 5.09 1.47 -0.17
C TYR A 138 5.52 0.01 -0.06
N SER A 139 5.79 -0.46 1.15
CA SER A 139 6.31 -1.79 1.44
C SER A 139 5.62 -2.36 2.67
N THR A 140 4.36 -2.75 2.52
CA THR A 140 3.56 -3.37 3.59
C THR A 140 3.78 -4.88 3.64
N ASP A 141 3.47 -5.50 4.78
CA ASP A 141 3.44 -6.97 4.96
C ASP A 141 4.76 -7.62 4.51
N LEU A 142 5.82 -7.15 5.12
CA LEU A 142 7.19 -7.48 4.80
C LEU A 142 7.84 -8.24 5.94
N GLU A 143 8.29 -9.47 5.68
CA GLU A 143 9.23 -10.17 6.55
C GLU A 143 10.61 -10.21 5.92
N HIS A 144 11.59 -9.75 6.66
CA HIS A 144 12.99 -9.82 6.25
C HIS A 144 13.54 -11.24 6.44
N PRO A 145 14.50 -11.68 5.60
CA PRO A 145 15.26 -12.90 5.86
C PRO A 145 15.95 -12.88 7.23
N GLU A 146 16.15 -14.05 7.83
CA GLU A 146 16.52 -14.20 9.24
C GLU A 146 17.73 -13.37 9.71
N ASN A 147 18.73 -13.18 8.89
CA ASN A 147 19.99 -12.55 9.32
C ASN A 147 20.37 -11.27 8.56
N HIS A 148 19.47 -10.75 7.71
CA HIS A 148 19.74 -9.56 6.93
C HIS A 148 18.46 -8.89 6.46
N LEU A 149 18.53 -7.61 6.19
CA LEU A 149 17.44 -6.88 5.55
C LEU A 149 17.30 -7.33 4.09
N ASN A 150 16.06 -7.33 3.59
CA ASN A 150 15.80 -7.72 2.22
C ASN A 150 16.43 -6.69 1.24
N PRO A 151 17.41 -7.10 0.41
CA PRO A 151 18.11 -6.17 -0.48
C PRO A 151 17.19 -5.55 -1.54
N ASN A 152 16.19 -6.27 -2.02
CA ASN A 152 15.24 -5.73 -3.01
C ASN A 152 14.41 -4.59 -2.42
N VAL A 153 14.06 -4.68 -1.13
CA VAL A 153 13.31 -3.62 -0.43
C VAL A 153 14.21 -2.39 -0.20
N ILE A 154 15.48 -2.58 0.15
CA ILE A 154 16.44 -1.48 0.25
C ILE A 154 16.61 -0.80 -1.11
N ASP A 155 16.78 -1.58 -2.18
CA ASP A 155 17.03 -1.06 -3.52
C ASP A 155 15.80 -0.30 -4.07
N ILE A 156 14.59 -0.82 -3.89
CA ILE A 156 13.38 -0.11 -4.34
C ILE A 156 13.12 1.16 -3.52
N ALA A 157 13.52 1.19 -2.25
CA ALA A 157 13.38 2.34 -1.36
C ALA A 157 14.48 3.41 -1.54
N ARG A 158 15.54 3.11 -2.33
CA ARG A 158 16.70 4.00 -2.47
C ARG A 158 16.30 5.42 -2.83
N ASP A 159 16.82 6.38 -2.02
CA ASP A 159 16.64 7.82 -2.17
C ASP A 159 15.15 8.27 -2.22
N ALA A 160 14.25 7.50 -1.62
CA ALA A 160 12.84 7.88 -1.57
C ALA A 160 12.60 9.13 -0.71
N ASP A 161 11.68 9.97 -1.15
CA ASP A 161 11.21 11.11 -0.32
C ASP A 161 10.39 10.61 0.86
N VAL A 162 9.56 9.57 0.64
CA VAL A 162 8.77 8.91 1.67
C VAL A 162 8.84 7.39 1.52
N LEU A 163 9.17 6.69 2.60
CA LEU A 163 9.01 5.25 2.71
C LEU A 163 7.89 4.93 3.69
N ILE A 164 6.84 4.29 3.20
CA ILE A 164 5.74 3.73 4.00
C ILE A 164 6.01 2.23 4.12
N ILE A 165 6.27 1.73 5.34
CA ILE A 165 6.75 0.36 5.54
C ILE A 165 6.08 -0.31 6.73
N ASP A 166 5.90 -1.63 6.63
CA ASP A 166 5.38 -2.50 7.70
C ASP A 166 6.21 -2.38 8.97
N SER A 167 5.55 -2.11 10.07
CA SER A 167 6.15 -1.96 11.40
C SER A 167 5.28 -2.61 12.50
N GLN A 168 4.73 -3.78 12.20
CA GLN A 168 3.74 -4.43 13.06
C GLN A 168 4.31 -4.74 14.45
N PHE A 169 5.59 -5.08 14.55
CA PHE A 169 6.23 -5.59 15.75
C PHE A 169 7.36 -4.71 16.29
N THR A 170 7.75 -4.97 17.54
CA THR A 170 9.10 -4.70 18.06
C THR A 170 9.99 -5.91 17.77
N GLU A 171 11.32 -5.79 17.90
CA GLU A 171 12.24 -6.93 17.74
C GLU A 171 11.91 -8.09 18.69
N GLU A 172 11.53 -7.78 19.94
CA GLU A 172 11.11 -8.78 20.90
C GLU A 172 9.87 -9.55 20.43
N GLN A 173 8.85 -8.82 19.96
CA GLN A 173 7.63 -9.42 19.41
C GLN A 173 7.92 -10.21 18.13
N LEU A 174 8.76 -9.70 17.23
CA LEU A 174 9.13 -10.36 15.99
C LEU A 174 9.77 -11.73 16.25
N SER A 175 10.57 -11.86 17.32
CA SER A 175 11.25 -13.11 17.66
C SER A 175 10.29 -14.29 17.87
N ILE A 176 9.06 -14.02 18.34
CA ILE A 176 8.00 -15.01 18.59
C ILE A 176 6.95 -15.09 17.48
N HIS A 177 7.02 -14.20 16.48
CA HIS A 177 6.08 -14.17 15.35
C HIS A 177 6.77 -14.41 13.99
N LYS A 178 7.90 -15.13 13.99
CA LYS A 178 8.60 -15.51 12.74
C LYS A 178 7.67 -16.28 11.80
N GLY A 179 7.72 -15.95 10.52
CA GLY A 179 6.87 -16.56 9.49
C GLY A 179 5.47 -15.94 9.38
N TRP A 180 5.17 -14.90 10.15
CA TRP A 180 3.90 -14.17 10.04
C TRP A 180 3.90 -13.15 8.91
N GLY A 181 5.08 -12.81 8.37
CA GLY A 181 5.19 -11.94 7.21
C GLY A 181 5.33 -10.46 7.52
N HIS A 182 5.81 -10.10 8.72
CA HIS A 182 5.88 -8.71 9.19
C HIS A 182 7.26 -8.31 9.70
N SER A 183 7.47 -7.00 9.86
CA SER A 183 8.73 -6.40 10.29
C SER A 183 8.61 -5.76 11.68
N SER A 184 9.77 -5.52 12.29
CA SER A 184 9.88 -4.63 13.45
C SER A 184 10.13 -3.18 13.01
N TRP A 185 9.73 -2.23 13.87
CA TRP A 185 10.03 -0.82 13.61
C TRP A 185 11.55 -0.55 13.56
N GLN A 186 12.36 -1.32 14.29
CA GLN A 186 13.81 -1.24 14.25
C GLN A 186 14.36 -1.62 12.86
N GLN A 187 13.80 -2.67 12.25
CA GLN A 187 14.14 -3.04 10.88
C GLN A 187 13.74 -1.95 9.88
N CYS A 188 12.61 -1.27 10.11
CA CYS A 188 12.17 -0.14 9.27
C CYS A 188 13.17 1.01 9.33
N VAL A 189 13.67 1.35 10.51
CA VAL A 189 14.74 2.36 10.69
C VAL A 189 16.01 1.94 9.96
N ALA A 190 16.42 0.68 10.11
CA ALA A 190 17.63 0.17 9.46
C ALA A 190 17.52 0.18 7.92
N VAL A 191 16.36 -0.18 7.36
CA VAL A 191 16.08 -0.03 5.91
C VAL A 191 16.18 1.44 5.50
N SER A 192 15.57 2.34 6.27
CA SER A 192 15.56 3.78 6.00
C SER A 192 16.94 4.39 5.93
N GLN A 193 17.82 4.01 6.85
CA GLN A 193 19.22 4.44 6.89
C GLN A 193 20.00 3.90 5.69
N GLN A 194 19.86 2.60 5.37
CA GLN A 194 20.56 1.98 4.24
C GLN A 194 20.09 2.46 2.88
N ALA A 195 18.78 2.75 2.74
CA ALA A 195 18.19 3.24 1.52
C ALA A 195 18.31 4.78 1.35
N ASN A 196 18.84 5.50 2.34
CA ASN A 196 19.00 6.97 2.32
C ASN A 196 17.67 7.70 2.05
N ILE A 197 16.59 7.28 2.70
CA ILE A 197 15.27 7.90 2.52
C ILE A 197 15.15 9.22 3.32
N LYS A 198 14.22 10.09 2.94
CA LYS A 198 14.05 11.39 3.62
C LYS A 198 13.05 11.34 4.78
N GLN A 199 11.96 10.58 4.64
CA GLN A 199 10.92 10.44 5.65
C GLN A 199 10.47 8.99 5.79
N LEU A 200 10.43 8.49 7.02
CA LEU A 200 9.89 7.17 7.36
C LEU A 200 8.45 7.28 7.86
N VAL A 201 7.58 6.44 7.32
CA VAL A 201 6.21 6.27 7.79
C VAL A 201 6.03 4.84 8.28
N LEU A 202 5.95 4.67 9.58
CA LEU A 202 5.62 3.38 10.19
C LEU A 202 4.14 3.06 9.92
N TYR A 203 3.91 1.93 9.29
CA TYR A 203 2.60 1.51 8.82
C TYR A 203 2.28 0.09 9.29
N HIS A 204 1.04 -0.37 9.06
CA HIS A 204 0.59 -1.72 9.38
C HIS A 204 0.82 -2.10 10.85
N HIS A 205 0.38 -1.23 11.76
CA HIS A 205 0.52 -1.44 13.21
C HIS A 205 -0.25 -2.67 13.67
N SER A 206 0.31 -3.41 14.64
CA SER A 206 -0.40 -4.54 15.25
C SER A 206 -1.78 -4.11 15.75
N PRO A 207 -2.84 -4.88 15.43
CA PRO A 207 -4.19 -4.59 15.93
C PRO A 207 -4.31 -4.68 17.45
N THR A 208 -3.30 -5.23 18.13
CA THR A 208 -3.22 -5.28 19.60
C THR A 208 -2.63 -4.02 20.22
N ASN A 209 -2.01 -3.14 19.41
CA ASN A 209 -1.43 -1.89 19.88
C ASN A 209 -2.51 -0.81 20.01
N ASP A 210 -2.61 -0.21 21.19
CA ASP A 210 -3.39 1.01 21.38
C ASP A 210 -2.61 2.26 20.91
N ASP A 211 -3.29 3.39 20.87
CA ASP A 211 -2.68 4.66 20.48
C ASP A 211 -1.47 5.07 21.34
N LYS A 212 -1.42 4.63 22.60
CA LYS A 212 -0.30 4.94 23.49
C LYS A 212 0.93 4.12 23.09
N ALA A 213 0.76 2.85 22.79
CA ALA A 213 1.81 1.98 22.31
C ALA A 213 2.38 2.49 20.96
N ILE A 214 1.50 2.86 20.01
CA ILE A 214 1.91 3.41 18.72
C ILE A 214 2.71 4.71 18.89
N ARG A 215 2.28 5.62 19.78
CA ARG A 215 3.03 6.85 20.08
C ARG A 215 4.38 6.58 20.75
N ALA A 216 4.50 5.54 21.56
CA ALA A 216 5.78 5.15 22.14
C ALA A 216 6.74 4.63 21.07
N ILE A 217 6.27 3.75 20.18
CA ILE A 217 7.04 3.25 19.03
C ILE A 217 7.50 4.43 18.13
N GLU A 218 6.60 5.36 17.81
CA GLU A 218 6.94 6.56 17.02
C GLU A 218 8.07 7.36 17.66
N LYS A 219 8.00 7.59 18.97
CA LYS A 219 9.02 8.33 19.72
C LYS A 219 10.37 7.61 19.75
N ASP A 220 10.35 6.29 19.94
CA ASP A 220 11.57 5.49 19.99
C ASP A 220 12.24 5.44 18.60
N ALA A 221 11.45 5.28 17.54
CA ALA A 221 11.93 5.32 16.17
C ALA A 221 12.48 6.72 15.79
N GLN A 222 11.86 7.81 16.25
CA GLN A 222 12.35 9.19 16.05
C GLN A 222 13.70 9.44 16.73
N ALA A 223 14.03 8.74 17.81
CA ALA A 223 15.33 8.86 18.44
C ALA A 223 16.47 8.32 17.54
N GLU A 224 16.17 7.35 16.67
CA GLU A 224 17.13 6.72 15.75
C GLU A 224 17.05 7.30 14.32
N PHE A 225 15.86 7.66 13.87
CA PHE A 225 15.60 8.31 12.58
C PHE A 225 14.61 9.47 12.79
N PRO A 226 15.11 10.72 12.97
CA PRO A 226 14.28 11.85 13.44
C PRO A 226 13.07 12.17 12.58
N ASN A 227 13.14 11.98 11.25
CA ASN A 227 12.03 12.24 10.36
C ASN A 227 11.13 10.99 10.21
N THR A 228 10.64 10.49 11.33
CA THR A 228 9.73 9.34 11.41
C THR A 228 8.36 9.78 11.92
N ILE A 229 7.31 9.23 11.32
CA ILE A 229 5.92 9.35 11.79
C ILE A 229 5.26 7.98 11.81
N ALA A 230 4.34 7.76 12.75
CA ALA A 230 3.44 6.61 12.73
C ALA A 230 2.15 6.97 11.97
N ALA A 231 1.79 6.16 10.99
CA ALA A 231 0.57 6.36 10.20
C ALA A 231 -0.69 6.33 11.06
N ARG A 232 -1.66 7.18 10.74
CA ARG A 232 -2.96 7.27 11.41
C ARG A 232 -4.06 7.42 10.39
N GLN A 233 -5.23 6.93 10.71
CA GLN A 233 -6.41 7.10 9.85
C GLN A 233 -6.66 8.57 9.51
N GLY A 234 -6.77 8.87 8.21
CA GLY A 234 -7.01 10.23 7.71
C GLY A 234 -5.79 11.16 7.75
N MET A 235 -4.58 10.63 8.01
CA MET A 235 -3.37 11.44 7.99
C MET A 235 -3.04 11.91 6.57
N GLU A 236 -2.69 13.17 6.43
CA GLU A 236 -2.17 13.76 5.19
C GLU A 236 -0.67 14.04 5.33
N ILE A 237 0.12 13.60 4.38
CA ILE A 237 1.55 13.86 4.30
C ILE A 237 1.79 14.75 3.08
N LYS A 238 2.26 15.97 3.33
CA LYS A 238 2.65 16.90 2.27
C LYS A 238 4.11 16.64 1.89
N LEU A 239 4.33 16.26 0.66
CA LEU A 239 5.69 16.16 0.14
C LEU A 239 6.30 17.57 0.05
N PRO A 240 7.55 17.78 0.49
CA PRO A 240 8.20 19.06 0.35
C PRO A 240 8.34 19.41 -1.14
N ILE A 241 7.96 20.64 -1.48
CA ILE A 241 8.09 21.21 -2.83
C ILE A 241 9.58 21.41 -3.14
#